data_18732e97938ecd1942da82b1514f7f89
#
_entry.id   18732e97938ecd1942da82b1514f7f89
#
_cell.length_a   1.000
_cell.length_b   1.000
_cell.length_c   1.000
_cell.angle_alpha   90.00
_cell.angle_beta   90.00
_cell.angle_gamma   90.00
#
_symmetry.space_group_name_H-M   'P 1'
#
loop_
_entity.id
_entity.type
_entity.pdbx_description
1 polymer ?
#
loop_
_entity_poly.entity_id
_entity_poly.type
_entity_poly.pdbx_seq_one_letter_code
_entity_poly.pdbx_strand_id
1 'polypeptide(L)' 'MDNMKEMRDQAVQISELVEDAISHYCDENRVSGQRAWFFVSHLANAYLSQFPEEGEV' A
#
# COMPACT_ATOMS: atom_id res chain seq x y z
N MET A 1 14.07 12.47 -16.54
CA MET A 1 14.24 12.10 -15.62
C MET A 1 13.47 12.42 -14.48
N ASP A 2 12.61 13.34 -14.49
CA ASP A 2 11.83 13.62 -13.34
C ASP A 2 10.81 12.57 -13.05
N ASN A 3 10.55 11.66 -13.96
CA ASN A 3 9.57 10.63 -13.70
C ASN A 3 9.89 9.78 -12.49
N MET A 4 11.15 9.45 -12.33
CA MET A 4 11.53 8.63 -11.19
C MET A 4 11.31 9.38 -9.89
N LYS A 5 11.58 10.67 -9.89
CA LYS A 5 11.39 11.43 -8.68
C LYS A 5 9.92 11.55 -8.35
N GLU A 6 9.09 11.76 -9.35
CA GLU A 6 7.67 11.86 -9.11
C GLU A 6 7.11 10.55 -8.61
N MET A 7 7.56 9.45 -9.18
CA MET A 7 7.07 8.16 -8.74
C MET A 7 7.47 7.89 -7.30
N ARG A 8 8.68 8.30 -6.94
CA ARG A 8 9.15 8.11 -5.59
C ARG A 8 8.34 8.97 -4.62
N ASP A 9 8.05 10.22 -4.99
CA ASP A 9 7.27 11.09 -4.15
C ASP A 9 5.86 10.55 -3.96
N GLN A 10 5.27 10.03 -5.03
CA GLN A 10 3.94 9.46 -4.92
C GLN A 10 3.95 8.22 -4.05
N ALA A 11 4.97 7.40 -4.17
CA ALA A 11 5.06 6.20 -3.36
C ALA A 11 5.16 6.56 -1.88
N VAL A 12 5.93 7.60 -1.57
CA VAL A 12 6.05 8.03 -0.19
C VAL A 12 4.71 8.56 0.34
N GLN A 13 4.01 9.32 -0.48
CA GLN A 13 2.73 9.86 -0.04
C GLN A 13 1.73 8.75 0.23
N ILE A 14 1.66 7.78 -0.67
CA ILE A 14 0.73 6.67 -0.50
C ILE A 14 1.12 5.84 0.70
N SER A 15 2.42 5.61 0.89
CA SER A 15 2.85 4.81 2.02
C SER A 15 2.51 5.47 3.33
N GLU A 16 2.61 6.78 3.41
CA GLU A 16 2.28 7.48 4.64
C GLU A 16 0.79 7.34 4.94
N LEU A 17 -0.05 7.45 3.93
CA LEU A 17 -1.47 7.30 4.13
C LEU A 17 -1.83 5.90 4.56
N VAL A 18 -1.22 4.92 3.94
CA VAL A 18 -1.50 3.53 4.27
C VAL A 18 -1.01 3.21 5.67
N GLU A 19 0.18 3.66 6.02
CA GLU A 19 0.71 3.41 7.35
C GLU A 19 -0.17 4.03 8.41
N ASP A 20 -0.66 5.23 8.15
CA ASP A 20 -1.50 5.90 9.09
C ASP A 20 -2.80 5.13 9.28
N ALA A 21 -3.40 4.68 8.18
CA ALA A 21 -4.64 3.93 8.24
C ALA A 21 -4.46 2.61 8.96
N ILE A 22 -3.37 1.91 8.69
CA ILE A 22 -3.10 0.63 9.32
C ILE A 22 -2.87 0.82 10.81
N SER A 23 -2.12 1.84 11.16
CA SER A 23 -1.84 2.11 12.56
C SER A 23 -3.12 2.38 13.33
N HIS A 24 -4.00 3.18 12.73
CA HIS A 24 -5.26 3.52 13.36
C HIS A 24 -6.14 2.28 13.53
N TYR A 25 -6.20 1.46 12.51
CA TYR A 25 -7.01 0.25 12.57
C TYR A 25 -6.47 -0.70 13.63
N CYS A 26 -5.17 -0.84 13.71
CA CYS A 26 -4.57 -1.73 14.70
C CYS A 26 -4.85 -1.27 16.10
N ASP A 27 -4.80 0.03 16.33
CA ASP A 27 -5.07 0.55 17.65
C ASP A 27 -6.51 0.34 18.03
N GLU A 28 -7.42 0.56 17.11
CA GLU A 28 -8.82 0.43 17.47
C GLU A 28 -9.27 -1.00 17.61
N ASN A 29 -8.69 -1.91 16.87
CA ASN A 29 -9.12 -3.29 16.89
C ASN A 29 -8.18 -4.24 17.60
N ARG A 30 -7.11 -3.67 18.14
CA ARG A 30 -6.14 -4.48 18.88
C ARG A 30 -5.57 -5.59 18.04
N VAL A 31 -5.21 -5.26 16.82
CA VAL A 31 -4.62 -6.22 15.94
C VAL A 31 -3.15 -5.89 15.82
N SER A 32 -2.28 -6.87 15.75
CA SER A 32 -0.87 -6.60 15.65
C SER A 32 -0.54 -6.00 14.30
N GLY A 33 0.45 -5.14 14.26
CA GLY A 33 0.84 -4.52 13.02
C GLY A 33 1.30 -5.52 11.99
N GLN A 34 2.03 -6.52 12.44
CA GLN A 34 2.51 -7.54 11.57
C GLN A 34 1.39 -8.26 10.85
N ARG A 35 0.34 -8.58 11.60
CA ARG A 35 -0.79 -9.27 11.03
C ARG A 35 -1.52 -8.39 10.04
N ALA A 36 -1.71 -7.12 10.40
CA ALA A 36 -2.41 -6.20 9.52
C ALA A 36 -1.64 -6.02 8.22
N TRP A 37 -0.33 -5.89 8.29
CA TRP A 37 0.47 -5.73 7.10
C TRP A 37 0.47 -6.98 6.23
N PHE A 38 0.37 -8.13 6.85
CA PHE A 38 0.27 -9.37 6.11
C PHE A 38 -1.00 -9.35 5.27
N PHE A 39 -2.11 -8.94 5.83
CA PHE A 39 -3.36 -8.86 5.09
C PHE A 39 -3.31 -7.80 4.01
N VAL A 40 -2.64 -6.69 4.26
CA VAL A 40 -2.52 -5.64 3.27
C VAL A 40 -1.74 -6.15 2.06
N SER A 41 -0.66 -6.89 2.30
CA SER A 41 0.11 -7.38 1.20
C SER A 41 -0.67 -8.39 0.37
N HIS A 42 -1.46 -9.23 1.04
CA HIS A 42 -2.30 -10.19 0.37
C HIS A 42 -3.35 -9.48 -0.48
N LEU A 43 -3.92 -8.44 0.04
CA LEU A 43 -4.93 -7.68 -0.65
C LEU A 43 -4.33 -6.96 -1.84
N ALA A 44 -3.14 -6.41 -1.68
CA ALA A 44 -2.46 -5.73 -2.74
C ALA A 44 -2.19 -6.67 -3.92
N ASN A 45 -1.78 -7.88 -3.62
CA ASN A 45 -1.56 -8.87 -4.66
C ASN A 45 -2.84 -9.20 -5.40
N ALA A 46 -3.94 -9.30 -4.68
CA ALA A 46 -5.22 -9.59 -5.30
C ALA A 46 -5.65 -8.47 -6.24
N TYR A 47 -5.44 -7.24 -5.82
CA TYR A 47 -5.79 -6.13 -6.67
C TYR A 47 -4.90 -6.07 -7.90
N LEU A 48 -3.63 -6.32 -7.74
CA LEU A 48 -2.73 -6.29 -8.85
C LEU A 48 -3.07 -7.35 -9.89
N SER A 49 -3.61 -8.47 -9.43
CA SER A 49 -4.03 -9.51 -10.34
C SER A 49 -5.21 -9.05 -11.18
N GLN A 50 -6.06 -8.23 -10.59
CA GLN A 50 -7.21 -7.77 -11.30
C GLN A 50 -6.87 -6.69 -12.31
N PHE A 51 -5.79 -5.96 -12.12
CA PHE A 51 -5.43 -4.91 -13.02
C PHE A 51 -4.19 -5.30 -13.78
N PRO A 52 -4.30 -6.08 -14.81
CA PRO A 52 -3.18 -6.62 -15.52
C PRO A 52 -2.45 -5.52 -16.20
N GLU A 53 -1.27 -5.37 -15.85
CA GLU A 53 -0.46 -4.53 -16.44
C GLU A 53 -0.88 -3.55 -17.34
N GLU A 54 -1.75 -2.77 -17.00
CA GLU A 54 -2.15 -1.78 -17.79
C GLU A 54 -1.04 -0.91 -18.11
N GLY A 55 -0.13 -0.85 -17.37
CA GLY A 55 0.97 0.01 -17.60
C GLY A 55 1.78 -0.38 -18.78
N GLU A 56 1.77 -1.57 -19.18
CA GLU A 56 2.50 -1.90 -20.18
C GLU A 56 1.99 -1.81 -21.44
N VAL A 57 0.87 -1.42 -21.61
CA VAL A 57 0.31 -1.37 -22.83
C VAL A 57 0.84 -0.31 -23.59
#